data_6cd7fb748da2a55b539f3e87b31bba12
#
_entry.id   6cd7fb748da2a55b539f3e87b31bba12
#
_cell.length_a   1.000
_cell.length_b   1.000
_cell.length_c   1.000
_cell.angle_alpha   90.00
_cell.angle_beta   90.00
_cell.angle_gamma   90.00
#
_symmetry.space_group_name_H-M   'P 1'
#
loop_
_entity.id
_entity.type
_entity.pdbx_description
1 polymer ?
#
loop_
_entity_poly.entity_id
_entity_poly.type
_entity_poly.pdbx_seq_one_letter_code
_entity_poly.pdbx_strand_id
1 'polypeptide(L)'
;ELTEGGARSIVDFVGAEASVNFGYNLLARGGTYVVVGLFGGQLTLPLPMQALFEKKLMGSYVGSLGDMEELMELVVAGKIDPVDVEVRDVSEANRTLEEMKEGKLLGLVALTHE
;
A
#
# COMPACT_ATOMS: atom_id res chain seq x y z
N GLU A 1 -7.80 20.94 -9.19
CA GLU A 1 -6.73 20.69 -8.20
C GLU A 1 -7.36 20.10 -6.94
N LEU A 2 -7.00 18.84 -6.62
CA LEU A 2 -7.66 18.12 -5.52
C LEU A 2 -7.09 18.46 -4.14
N THR A 3 -5.92 19.11 -4.06
CA THR A 3 -5.29 19.48 -2.78
C THR A 3 -4.61 20.85 -2.90
N GLU A 4 -5.26 21.89 -2.41
CA GLU A 4 -4.63 23.19 -2.20
C GLU A 4 -3.63 23.07 -1.05
N GLY A 5 -2.33 23.26 -1.33
CA GLY A 5 -1.25 23.16 -0.35
C GLY A 5 -0.72 21.75 -0.05
N GLY A 6 -1.16 20.72 -0.78
CA GLY A 6 -0.68 19.35 -0.67
C GLY A 6 -1.54 18.43 0.19
N ALA A 7 -1.19 17.16 0.24
CA ALA A 7 -1.89 16.15 1.02
C ALA A 7 -1.49 16.19 2.50
N ARG A 8 -2.44 16.12 3.42
CA ARG A 8 -2.17 16.08 4.86
C ARG A 8 -1.70 14.70 5.33
N SER A 9 -2.19 13.65 4.68
CA SER A 9 -1.83 12.26 4.99
C SER A 9 -1.74 11.47 3.71
N ILE A 10 -0.70 10.65 3.58
CA ILE A 10 -0.50 9.73 2.47
C ILE A 10 -0.17 8.36 3.05
N VAL A 11 -0.83 7.34 2.56
CA VAL A 11 -0.53 5.94 2.89
C VAL A 11 -0.04 5.25 1.61
N ASP A 12 1.18 4.74 1.66
CA ASP A 12 1.84 4.09 0.52
C ASP A 12 1.86 2.58 0.71
N PHE A 13 0.98 1.90 -0.01
CA PHE A 13 0.91 0.43 0.00
C PHE A 13 1.90 -0.25 -0.97
N VAL A 14 2.64 0.53 -1.76
CA VAL A 14 3.66 0.02 -2.68
C VAL A 14 5.03 -0.01 -1.99
N GLY A 15 5.44 1.09 -1.38
CA GLY A 15 6.74 1.21 -0.72
C GLY A 15 7.91 1.12 -1.71
N ALA A 16 7.77 1.73 -2.90
CA ALA A 16 8.81 1.81 -3.92
C ALA A 16 9.45 3.21 -3.92
N GLU A 17 10.68 3.31 -4.44
CA GLU A 17 11.36 4.60 -4.59
C GLU A 17 10.50 5.63 -5.36
N ALA A 18 9.84 5.19 -6.44
CA ALA A 18 9.00 6.05 -7.25
C ALA A 18 7.76 6.56 -6.49
N SER A 19 7.05 5.67 -5.79
CA SER A 19 5.84 6.03 -5.02
C SER A 19 6.16 6.95 -3.86
N VAL A 20 7.24 6.65 -3.13
CA VAL A 20 7.70 7.44 -1.98
C VAL A 20 8.14 8.84 -2.43
N ASN A 21 8.96 8.97 -3.47
CA ASN A 21 9.38 10.27 -3.99
C ASN A 21 8.20 11.10 -4.48
N PHE A 22 7.29 10.49 -5.22
CA PHE A 22 6.09 11.17 -5.71
C PHE A 22 5.22 11.67 -4.54
N GLY A 23 4.84 10.77 -3.64
CA GLY A 23 3.91 11.10 -2.56
C GLY A 23 4.53 12.04 -1.51
N TYR A 24 5.81 11.84 -1.15
CA TYR A 24 6.47 12.72 -0.18
C TYR A 24 6.58 14.17 -0.68
N ASN A 25 6.75 14.37 -1.98
CA ASN A 25 6.77 15.71 -2.57
C ASN A 25 5.38 16.38 -2.55
N LEU A 26 4.31 15.60 -2.64
CA LEU A 26 2.93 16.09 -2.54
C LEU A 26 2.48 16.37 -1.11
N LEU A 27 3.25 15.96 -0.11
CA LEU A 27 2.87 16.10 1.28
C LEU A 27 2.89 17.56 1.72
N ALA A 28 1.79 18.02 2.30
CA ALA A 28 1.67 19.36 2.86
C ALA A 28 2.63 19.58 4.03
N ARG A 29 2.84 20.85 4.43
CA ARG A 29 3.54 21.19 5.66
C ARG A 29 2.83 20.57 6.87
N GLY A 30 3.60 19.94 7.78
CA GLY A 30 3.08 19.22 8.94
C GLY A 30 2.43 17.86 8.61
N GLY A 31 2.39 17.49 7.31
CA GLY A 31 1.76 16.26 6.86
C GLY A 31 2.49 15.00 7.27
N THR A 32 1.77 13.86 7.19
CA THR A 32 2.28 12.53 7.57
C THR A 32 2.28 11.60 6.37
N TYR A 33 3.43 10.98 6.12
CA TYR A 33 3.59 9.92 5.12
C TYR A 33 3.78 8.58 5.84
N VAL A 34 2.96 7.60 5.51
CA VAL A 34 3.03 6.25 6.10
C VAL A 34 3.40 5.26 5.01
N VAL A 35 4.54 4.58 5.19
CA VAL A 35 4.98 3.48 4.32
C VAL A 35 4.46 2.17 4.87
N VAL A 36 3.65 1.47 4.08
CA VAL A 36 3.11 0.14 4.38
C VAL A 36 3.71 -0.92 3.46
N GLY A 37 3.87 -0.56 2.18
CA GLY A 37 4.40 -1.46 1.15
C GLY A 37 5.88 -1.77 1.34
N LEU A 38 6.29 -2.96 0.89
CA LEU A 38 7.65 -3.51 1.05
C LEU A 38 8.35 -3.79 -0.29
N PHE A 39 7.96 -3.08 -1.35
CA PHE A 39 8.55 -3.31 -2.68
C PHE A 39 10.06 -3.06 -2.70
N GLY A 40 10.52 -2.06 -1.96
CA GLY A 40 11.93 -1.72 -1.81
C GLY A 40 12.34 -0.44 -2.56
N GLY A 41 13.44 0.14 -2.12
CA GLY A 41 13.96 1.41 -2.64
C GLY A 41 14.56 2.27 -1.54
N GLN A 42 14.93 3.49 -1.91
CA GLN A 42 15.54 4.46 -0.98
C GLN A 42 14.90 5.83 -1.16
N LEU A 43 14.82 6.59 -0.06
CA LEU A 43 14.40 7.98 -0.06
C LEU A 43 15.52 8.84 0.52
N THR A 44 15.98 9.81 -0.27
CA THR A 44 16.95 10.81 0.20
C THR A 44 16.22 12.09 0.58
N LEU A 45 16.33 12.51 1.83
CA LEU A 45 15.68 13.72 2.34
C LEU A 45 16.71 14.81 2.69
N PRO A 46 16.56 16.02 2.16
CA PRO A 46 17.33 17.18 2.64
C PRO A 46 16.87 17.54 4.05
N LEU A 47 17.71 17.36 5.06
CA LEU A 47 17.35 17.58 6.47
C LEU A 47 16.83 19.01 6.77
N PRO A 48 17.37 20.10 6.19
CA PRO A 48 16.79 21.43 6.40
C PRO A 48 15.34 21.54 5.95
N MET A 49 14.98 20.90 4.82
CA MET A 49 13.61 20.90 4.32
C MET A 49 12.68 20.07 5.20
N GLN A 50 13.20 18.99 5.78
CA GLN A 50 12.46 18.17 6.74
C GLN A 50 12.04 18.99 7.97
N ALA A 51 12.96 19.79 8.52
CA ALA A 51 12.69 20.67 9.64
C ALA A 51 11.74 21.82 9.27
N LEU A 52 11.98 22.51 8.14
CA LEU A 52 11.19 23.66 7.71
C LEU A 52 9.73 23.31 7.41
N PHE A 53 9.48 22.12 6.83
CA PHE A 53 8.14 21.67 6.47
C PHE A 53 7.49 20.79 7.55
N GLU A 54 8.19 20.45 8.62
CA GLU A 54 7.65 19.67 9.76
C GLU A 54 6.99 18.36 9.32
N LYS A 55 7.44 17.78 8.17
CA LYS A 55 6.88 16.55 7.62
C LYS A 55 7.22 15.35 8.49
N LYS A 56 6.30 14.39 8.56
CA LYS A 56 6.46 13.15 9.30
C LYS A 56 6.56 11.99 8.32
N LEU A 57 7.55 11.11 8.53
CA LEU A 57 7.69 9.85 7.82
C LEU A 57 7.66 8.73 8.85
N MET A 58 6.78 7.76 8.65
CA MET A 58 6.64 6.62 9.54
C MET A 58 6.33 5.35 8.76
N GLY A 59 6.69 4.20 9.34
CA GLY A 59 6.33 2.89 8.85
C GLY A 59 5.11 2.36 9.56
N SER A 60 4.37 1.48 8.89
CA SER A 60 3.33 0.64 9.47
C SER A 60 3.53 -0.78 8.95
N TYR A 61 3.57 -1.76 9.83
CA TYR A 61 3.83 -3.13 9.47
C TYR A 61 2.75 -4.04 10.02
N VAL A 62 2.05 -4.70 9.11
CA VAL A 62 0.96 -5.64 9.37
C VAL A 62 -0.01 -5.17 10.46
N GLY A 63 -0.62 -6.08 11.19
CA GLY A 63 -1.53 -5.80 12.30
C GLY A 63 -1.37 -6.85 13.40
N SER A 64 -2.00 -6.61 14.53
CA SER A 64 -2.13 -7.55 15.63
C SER A 64 -3.27 -8.55 15.39
N LEU A 65 -3.40 -9.56 16.25
CA LEU A 65 -4.57 -10.44 16.23
C LEU A 65 -5.87 -9.65 16.48
N GLY A 66 -5.83 -8.64 17.37
CA GLY A 66 -6.99 -7.80 17.63
C GLY A 66 -7.43 -7.00 16.40
N ASP A 67 -6.47 -6.43 15.64
CA ASP A 67 -6.79 -5.74 14.39
C ASP A 67 -7.46 -6.68 13.37
N MET A 68 -7.03 -7.95 13.32
CA MET A 68 -7.63 -8.96 12.45
C MET A 68 -9.05 -9.32 12.93
N GLU A 69 -9.26 -9.46 14.23
CA GLU A 69 -10.59 -9.75 14.79
C GLU A 69 -11.56 -8.61 14.47
N GLU A 70 -11.17 -7.34 14.68
CA GLU A 70 -11.96 -6.17 14.32
C GLU A 70 -12.25 -6.10 12.81
N LEU A 71 -11.26 -6.39 11.96
CA LEU A 71 -11.45 -6.46 10.51
C LEU A 71 -12.49 -7.51 10.13
N MET A 72 -12.40 -8.71 10.71
CA MET A 72 -13.36 -9.78 10.44
C MET A 72 -14.77 -9.43 10.89
N GLU A 73 -14.94 -8.72 12.01
CA GLU A 73 -16.26 -8.21 12.43
C GLU A 73 -16.84 -7.26 11.38
N LEU A 74 -16.03 -6.38 10.79
CA LEU A 74 -16.48 -5.46 9.73
C LEU A 74 -16.87 -6.22 8.44
N VAL A 75 -16.13 -7.26 8.07
CA VAL A 75 -16.44 -8.10 6.91
C VAL A 75 -17.76 -8.86 7.13
N VAL A 76 -17.91 -9.51 8.29
CA VAL A 76 -19.13 -10.26 8.63
C VAL A 76 -20.36 -9.34 8.71
N ALA A 77 -20.17 -8.11 9.17
CA ALA A 77 -21.23 -7.10 9.20
C ALA A 77 -21.56 -6.49 7.81
N GLY A 78 -20.88 -6.93 6.75
CA GLY A 78 -21.08 -6.40 5.38
C GLY A 78 -20.67 -4.94 5.21
N LYS A 79 -19.76 -4.43 6.05
CA LYS A 79 -19.26 -3.05 5.97
C LYS A 79 -18.02 -2.92 5.08
N ILE A 80 -17.37 -4.03 4.79
CA ILE A 80 -16.19 -4.12 3.93
C ILE A 80 -16.43 -5.30 2.99
N ASP A 81 -16.31 -5.07 1.70
CA ASP A 81 -16.34 -6.13 0.70
C ASP A 81 -14.99 -6.86 0.69
N PRO A 82 -14.99 -8.21 0.68
CA PRO A 82 -13.75 -8.96 0.52
C PRO A 82 -13.11 -8.69 -0.84
N VAL A 83 -11.79 -8.85 -0.90
CA VAL A 83 -11.07 -8.75 -2.18
C VAL A 83 -11.50 -9.92 -3.09
N ASP A 84 -11.74 -9.63 -4.37
CA ASP A 84 -12.05 -10.66 -5.35
C ASP A 84 -10.88 -11.65 -5.48
N VAL A 85 -11.22 -12.93 -5.45
CA VAL A 85 -10.26 -14.03 -5.60
C VAL A 85 -10.61 -14.84 -6.83
N GLU A 86 -9.72 -14.82 -7.82
CA GLU A 86 -9.78 -15.72 -8.97
C GLU A 86 -9.15 -17.08 -8.60
N VAL A 87 -9.85 -18.18 -8.87
CA VAL A 87 -9.33 -19.52 -8.61
C VAL A 87 -8.81 -20.10 -9.93
N ARG A 88 -7.56 -20.59 -9.92
CA ARG A 88 -6.92 -21.22 -11.08
C ARG A 88 -6.30 -22.56 -10.68
N ASP A 89 -6.14 -23.46 -11.65
CA ASP A 89 -5.37 -24.70 -11.46
C ASP A 89 -3.88 -24.38 -11.27
N VAL A 90 -3.21 -25.17 -10.44
CA VAL A 90 -1.77 -25.00 -10.16
C VAL A 90 -0.89 -25.07 -11.41
N SER A 91 -1.30 -25.78 -12.47
CA SER A 91 -0.59 -25.79 -13.76
C SER A 91 -0.48 -24.40 -14.40
N GLU A 92 -1.34 -23.46 -14.02
CA GLU A 92 -1.30 -22.07 -14.47
C GLU A 92 -0.36 -21.18 -13.64
N ALA A 93 0.36 -21.72 -12.67
CA ALA A 93 1.20 -20.94 -11.76
C ALA A 93 2.19 -20.01 -12.49
N ASN A 94 2.91 -20.54 -13.48
CA ASN A 94 3.90 -19.76 -14.24
C ASN A 94 3.24 -18.61 -15.01
N ARG A 95 2.12 -18.88 -15.68
CA ARG A 95 1.34 -17.85 -16.39
C ARG A 95 0.83 -16.77 -15.42
N THR A 96 0.32 -17.18 -14.26
CA THR A 96 -0.18 -16.27 -13.23
C THR A 96 0.93 -15.36 -12.71
N LEU A 97 2.14 -15.89 -12.48
CA LEU A 97 3.29 -15.08 -12.05
C LEU A 97 3.75 -14.08 -13.12
N GLU A 98 3.71 -14.46 -14.39
CA GLU A 98 4.01 -13.55 -15.50
C GLU A 98 2.99 -12.42 -15.59
N GLU A 99 1.70 -12.73 -15.55
CA GLU A 99 0.61 -11.75 -15.54
C GLU A 99 0.71 -10.80 -14.34
N MET A 100 1.06 -11.31 -13.17
CA MET A 100 1.31 -10.50 -11.97
C MET A 100 2.48 -9.53 -12.17
N LYS A 101 3.59 -10.02 -12.70
CA LYS A 101 4.79 -9.21 -12.99
C LYS A 101 4.49 -8.10 -14.01
N GLU A 102 3.61 -8.35 -14.96
CA GLU A 102 3.17 -7.40 -15.99
C GLU A 102 2.07 -6.44 -15.50
N GLY A 103 1.60 -6.60 -14.26
CA GLY A 103 0.53 -5.77 -13.69
C GLY A 103 -0.84 -6.00 -14.32
N LYS A 104 -1.08 -7.18 -14.90
CA LYS A 104 -2.33 -7.55 -15.58
C LYS A 104 -3.37 -8.15 -14.64
N LEU A 105 -2.98 -8.53 -13.41
CA LEU A 105 -3.90 -9.09 -12.43
C LEU A 105 -4.48 -8.00 -11.54
N LEU A 106 -5.79 -8.05 -11.36
CA LEU A 106 -6.52 -7.25 -10.39
C LEU A 106 -7.05 -8.19 -9.30
N GLY A 107 -6.80 -7.86 -8.03
CA GLY A 107 -7.21 -8.72 -6.92
C GLY A 107 -6.19 -9.82 -6.59
N LEU A 108 -6.69 -10.94 -6.13
CA LEU A 108 -5.90 -12.10 -5.71
C LEU A 108 -6.16 -13.31 -6.62
N VAL A 109 -5.16 -14.14 -6.80
CA VAL A 109 -5.30 -15.45 -7.45
C VAL A 109 -4.96 -16.55 -6.45
N ALA A 110 -5.87 -17.49 -6.26
CA ALA A 110 -5.65 -18.71 -5.50
C ALA A 110 -5.38 -19.86 -6.47
N LEU A 111 -4.29 -20.59 -6.24
CA LEU A 111 -3.96 -21.79 -7.00
C LEU A 111 -4.46 -23.02 -6.24
N THR A 112 -5.18 -23.90 -6.93
CA THR A 112 -5.73 -25.12 -6.35
C THR A 112 -5.12 -26.36 -7.00
N HIS A 113 -5.04 -27.43 -6.24
CA HIS A 113 -4.81 -28.80 -6.70
C HIS A 113 -6.16 -29.53 -6.62
N GLU A 114 -6.57 -30.18 -7.67
CA GLU A 114 -7.60 -31.23 -7.63
C GLU A 114 -6.97 -32.61 -7.46
#